data_0bda07daec2859e14c2ef67ee99e0fef
#
_entry.id   0bda07daec2859e14c2ef67ee99e0fef
#
_cell.length_a   1.000
_cell.length_b   1.000
_cell.length_c   1.000
_cell.angle_alpha   90.00
_cell.angle_beta   90.00
_cell.angle_gamma   90.00
#
_symmetry.space_group_name_H-M   'P 1'
#
loop_
_entity.id
_entity.type
_entity.pdbx_description
1 polymer ?
#
loop_
_entity_poly.entity_id
_entity_poly.type
_entity_poly.pdbx_seq_one_letter_code
_entity_poly.pdbx_strand_id
1 'polypeptide(L)'
;MVPAARVSLTSMTSAEKYLRAYDEQLRTDAETPSAVSVTRLGPLRLVTFAGGRGFITYRDLGDADAGRMAELVADGLEHFRADPEISGVEWKTRGHDRAPGLREALVANGFEPDEPESIMIGPLDALCENAPVPSGVTLRRVASEGEVRAMSAMVDEAFGDSVDTRIADALVARLERGDGMELWVAETDGAMVCGGRLEPVPGTDFVGIWGGATLPAYRGRGIYRALTAARARSALDADKKLVHSDSTEDSRPILERSGLVKVSTTTPFNWTRR
;
A
#
# COMPACT_ATOMS: atom_id res chain seq x y z
N MET A 1 -31.79 40.54 -23.79
CA MET A 1 -32.03 39.25 -23.11
C MET A 1 -30.87 38.37 -23.47
N VAL A 2 -29.86 38.26 -22.57
CA VAL A 2 -28.63 37.50 -22.79
C VAL A 2 -28.93 36.06 -22.32
N PRO A 3 -28.62 35.01 -23.11
CA PRO A 3 -28.84 33.64 -22.66
C PRO A 3 -27.83 33.30 -21.61
N ALA A 4 -28.31 32.81 -20.47
CA ALA A 4 -27.48 32.24 -19.39
C ALA A 4 -26.69 31.05 -19.92
N ALA A 5 -25.37 31.12 -19.84
CA ALA A 5 -24.48 30.02 -20.14
C ALA A 5 -24.79 28.86 -19.15
N ARG A 6 -25.26 27.72 -19.67
CA ARG A 6 -25.33 26.47 -18.91
C ARG A 6 -23.90 26.04 -18.57
N VAL A 7 -23.52 26.18 -17.31
CA VAL A 7 -22.34 25.50 -16.78
C VAL A 7 -22.64 23.99 -16.86
N SER A 8 -21.99 23.33 -17.81
CA SER A 8 -22.02 21.86 -17.92
C SER A 8 -21.36 21.30 -16.66
N LEU A 9 -22.13 20.71 -15.78
CA LEU A 9 -21.62 19.87 -14.70
C LEU A 9 -21.04 18.61 -15.35
N THR A 10 -19.76 18.66 -15.68
CA THR A 10 -19.01 17.49 -16.16
C THR A 10 -19.06 16.44 -15.05
N SER A 11 -19.68 15.30 -15.29
CA SER A 11 -19.72 14.21 -14.31
C SER A 11 -18.29 13.68 -14.09
N MET A 12 -17.85 13.61 -12.84
CA MET A 12 -16.56 13.05 -12.47
C MET A 12 -16.42 11.62 -13.02
N THR A 13 -15.27 11.31 -13.58
CA THR A 13 -14.88 9.96 -13.98
C THR A 13 -14.73 9.05 -12.75
N SER A 14 -14.72 7.73 -12.94
CA SER A 14 -14.47 6.77 -11.86
C SER A 14 -13.11 7.01 -11.21
N ALA A 15 -12.07 7.29 -12.00
CA ALA A 15 -10.73 7.59 -11.50
C ALA A 15 -10.71 8.83 -10.58
N GLU A 16 -11.39 9.92 -10.97
CA GLU A 16 -11.48 11.14 -10.15
C GLU A 16 -12.24 10.90 -8.84
N LYS A 17 -13.33 10.10 -8.87
CA LYS A 17 -14.07 9.74 -7.66
C LYS A 17 -13.23 8.91 -6.70
N TYR A 18 -12.48 7.93 -7.22
CA TYR A 18 -11.62 7.07 -6.40
C TYR A 18 -10.42 7.83 -5.86
N LEU A 19 -9.79 8.71 -6.65
CA LEU A 19 -8.69 9.55 -6.17
C LEU A 19 -9.16 10.47 -5.04
N ARG A 20 -10.31 11.10 -5.20
CA ARG A 20 -10.92 11.91 -4.14
C ARG A 20 -11.18 11.10 -2.86
N ALA A 21 -11.77 9.90 -2.98
CA ALA A 21 -12.01 9.04 -1.84
C ALA A 21 -10.69 8.62 -1.15
N TYR A 22 -9.64 8.34 -1.93
CA TYR A 22 -8.29 8.07 -1.44
C TYR A 22 -7.73 9.23 -0.61
N ASP A 23 -7.80 10.45 -1.15
CA ASP A 23 -7.29 11.65 -0.46
C ASP A 23 -8.09 11.97 0.80
N GLU A 24 -9.41 11.77 0.76
CA GLU A 24 -10.29 12.05 1.89
C GLU A 24 -10.17 11.02 3.02
N GLN A 25 -10.02 9.74 2.69
CA GLN A 25 -10.12 8.66 3.66
C GLN A 25 -8.76 8.04 4.03
N LEU A 26 -7.81 7.94 3.10
CA LEU A 26 -6.53 7.25 3.35
C LEU A 26 -5.39 8.20 3.68
N ARG A 27 -5.35 9.44 3.14
CA ARG A 27 -4.30 10.41 3.46
C ARG A 27 -4.54 11.11 4.80
N THR A 28 -4.85 10.32 5.80
CA THR A 28 -5.19 10.71 7.17
C THR A 28 -4.38 9.85 8.16
N ASP A 29 -4.74 9.87 9.43
CA ASP A 29 -4.14 8.95 10.42
C ASP A 29 -4.45 7.47 10.11
N ALA A 30 -5.47 7.20 9.29
CA ALA A 30 -5.81 5.87 8.81
C ALA A 30 -4.74 5.24 7.89
N GLU A 31 -3.85 6.04 7.28
CA GLU A 31 -2.75 5.53 6.45
C GLU A 31 -1.74 4.67 7.22
N THR A 32 -1.59 4.94 8.51
CA THR A 32 -0.55 4.32 9.33
C THR A 32 -1.11 3.70 10.62
N PRO A 33 -2.04 2.72 10.52
CA PRO A 33 -2.73 2.15 11.68
C PRO A 33 -1.79 1.39 12.62
N SER A 34 -0.63 0.96 12.15
CA SER A 34 0.39 0.25 12.94
C SER A 34 1.49 1.16 13.49
N ALA A 35 1.30 2.50 13.44
CA ALA A 35 2.26 3.45 13.99
C ALA A 35 2.49 3.24 15.49
N VAL A 36 3.75 3.27 15.91
CA VAL A 36 4.14 3.32 17.32
C VAL A 36 4.04 4.74 17.83
N SER A 37 4.46 5.72 17.02
CA SER A 37 4.31 7.14 17.32
C SER A 37 4.09 7.96 16.06
N VAL A 38 3.42 9.10 16.22
CA VAL A 38 3.21 10.08 15.14
C VAL A 38 3.51 11.48 15.68
N THR A 39 4.47 12.14 15.07
CA THR A 39 4.80 13.55 15.33
C THR A 39 4.35 14.41 14.15
N ARG A 40 3.78 15.58 14.41
CA ARG A 40 3.41 16.53 13.37
C ARG A 40 4.46 17.63 13.24
N LEU A 41 4.95 17.85 12.02
CA LEU A 41 5.89 18.90 11.68
C LEU A 41 5.33 19.72 10.51
N GLY A 42 4.62 20.80 10.83
CA GLY A 42 3.85 21.54 9.82
C GLY A 42 2.85 20.62 9.13
N PRO A 43 2.90 20.50 7.77
CA PRO A 43 2.02 19.62 7.01
C PRO A 43 2.42 18.14 7.10
N LEU A 44 3.63 17.84 7.57
CA LEU A 44 4.17 16.48 7.59
C LEU A 44 3.66 15.68 8.77
N ARG A 45 3.49 14.39 8.55
CA ARG A 45 3.31 13.35 9.55
C ARG A 45 4.59 12.50 9.57
N LEU A 46 5.29 12.57 10.69
CA LEU A 46 6.50 11.82 10.97
C LEU A 46 6.10 10.62 11.81
N VAL A 47 6.13 9.45 11.20
CA VAL A 47 5.60 8.21 11.78
C VAL A 47 6.77 7.28 12.10
N THR A 48 6.76 6.72 13.30
CA THR A 48 7.70 5.66 13.69
C THR A 48 6.95 4.33 13.73
N PHE A 49 7.48 3.32 13.07
CA PHE A 49 7.02 1.94 13.16
C PHE A 49 7.96 1.11 14.05
N ALA A 50 7.47 -0.03 14.50
CA ALA A 50 8.30 -1.01 15.19
C ALA A 50 9.52 -1.43 14.33
N GLY A 51 10.64 -1.73 14.99
CA GLY A 51 11.87 -2.13 14.30
C GLY A 51 12.68 -0.96 13.74
N GLY A 52 12.50 0.26 14.26
CA GLY A 52 13.35 1.41 13.93
C GLY A 52 13.13 1.95 12.51
N ARG A 53 11.91 1.89 12.00
CA ARG A 53 11.53 2.45 10.69
C ARG A 53 10.79 3.76 10.85
N GLY A 54 11.33 4.81 10.22
CA GLY A 54 10.66 6.09 10.04
C GLY A 54 9.85 6.12 8.74
N PHE A 55 8.75 6.89 8.74
CA PHE A 55 7.94 7.12 7.54
C PHE A 55 7.42 8.54 7.54
N ILE A 56 7.59 9.24 6.43
CA ILE A 56 7.14 10.62 6.24
C ILE A 56 6.04 10.64 5.20
N THR A 57 4.90 11.17 5.58
CA THR A 57 3.75 11.35 4.69
C THR A 57 3.06 12.68 5.00
N TYR A 58 2.13 13.07 4.12
CA TYR A 58 1.37 14.32 4.22
C TYR A 58 0.07 14.17 3.43
N ARG A 59 -0.91 14.99 3.76
CA ARG A 59 -2.14 15.09 2.98
C ARG A 59 -2.04 16.17 1.92
N ASP A 60 -1.52 17.34 2.30
CA ASP A 60 -1.40 18.53 1.46
C ASP A 60 -0.20 19.34 1.94
N LEU A 61 0.62 19.80 1.03
CA LEU A 61 1.79 20.64 1.33
C LEU A 61 1.47 22.15 1.18
N GLY A 62 0.24 22.48 0.86
CA GLY A 62 -0.23 23.85 0.67
C GLY A 62 0.45 24.53 -0.51
N ASP A 63 0.68 25.84 -0.34
CA ASP A 63 1.39 26.66 -1.33
C ASP A 63 2.91 26.71 -1.12
N ALA A 64 3.49 25.65 -0.49
CA ALA A 64 4.93 25.60 -0.27
C ALA A 64 5.69 25.66 -1.60
N ASP A 65 6.65 26.56 -1.69
CA ASP A 65 7.58 26.66 -2.80
C ASP A 65 8.78 25.71 -2.63
N ALA A 66 9.72 25.70 -3.58
CA ALA A 66 10.88 24.84 -3.55
C ALA A 66 11.80 25.09 -2.33
N GLY A 67 11.90 26.32 -1.86
CA GLY A 67 12.67 26.67 -0.65
C GLY A 67 12.04 26.05 0.59
N ARG A 68 10.73 26.21 0.76
CA ARG A 68 10.00 25.60 1.87
C ARG A 68 10.01 24.09 1.80
N MET A 69 9.98 23.48 0.61
CA MET A 69 10.14 22.02 0.46
C MET A 69 11.51 21.55 0.96
N ALA A 70 12.58 22.27 0.63
CA ALA A 70 13.92 21.91 1.11
C ALA A 70 14.01 21.96 2.65
N GLU A 71 13.41 22.96 3.28
CA GLU A 71 13.33 23.06 4.74
C GLU A 71 12.54 21.88 5.34
N LEU A 72 11.35 21.59 4.80
CA LEU A 72 10.50 20.49 5.29
C LEU A 72 11.21 19.13 5.20
N VAL A 73 11.95 18.87 4.13
CA VAL A 73 12.71 17.62 3.95
C VAL A 73 13.85 17.55 4.97
N ALA A 74 14.62 18.64 5.15
CA ALA A 74 15.73 18.68 6.09
C ALA A 74 15.22 18.48 7.54
N ASP A 75 14.20 19.24 7.95
CA ASP A 75 13.63 19.17 9.30
C ASP A 75 13.00 17.80 9.58
N GLY A 76 12.27 17.24 8.60
CA GLY A 76 11.65 15.92 8.72
C GLY A 76 12.69 14.81 8.87
N LEU A 77 13.79 14.86 8.14
CA LEU A 77 14.88 13.89 8.27
C LEU A 77 15.66 14.07 9.58
N GLU A 78 15.89 15.31 10.01
CA GLU A 78 16.59 15.59 11.27
C GLU A 78 15.87 15.02 12.48
N HIS A 79 14.52 15.09 12.49
CA HIS A 79 13.73 14.44 13.52
C HIS A 79 14.08 12.95 13.70
N PHE A 80 14.24 12.21 12.60
CA PHE A 80 14.60 10.79 12.65
C PHE A 80 16.10 10.55 12.89
N ARG A 81 16.97 11.46 12.44
CA ARG A 81 18.41 11.39 12.74
C ARG A 81 18.72 11.55 14.21
N ALA A 82 17.91 12.33 14.93
CA ALA A 82 18.05 12.54 16.37
C ALA A 82 17.77 11.25 17.19
N ASP A 83 17.06 10.27 16.63
CA ASP A 83 16.80 8.99 17.29
C ASP A 83 17.76 7.91 16.71
N PRO A 84 18.73 7.38 17.50
CA PRO A 84 19.68 6.39 17.04
C PRO A 84 19.05 5.02 16.71
N GLU A 85 17.86 4.73 17.23
CA GLU A 85 17.14 3.49 16.93
C GLU A 85 16.55 3.47 15.52
N ILE A 86 16.39 4.62 14.88
CA ILE A 86 15.89 4.71 13.52
C ILE A 86 16.98 4.37 12.53
N SER A 87 16.85 3.26 11.84
CA SER A 87 17.81 2.75 10.85
C SER A 87 17.50 3.20 9.42
N GLY A 88 16.25 3.54 9.12
CA GLY A 88 15.83 3.98 7.80
C GLY A 88 14.54 4.78 7.83
N VAL A 89 14.35 5.64 6.84
CA VAL A 89 13.19 6.51 6.67
C VAL A 89 12.69 6.42 5.24
N GLU A 90 11.40 6.17 5.06
CA GLU A 90 10.72 6.27 3.79
C GLU A 90 9.96 7.59 3.71
N TRP A 91 10.11 8.33 2.63
CA TRP A 91 9.24 9.44 2.28
C TRP A 91 8.32 9.02 1.14
N LYS A 92 7.01 9.01 1.39
CA LYS A 92 6.02 8.64 0.38
C LYS A 92 5.54 9.85 -0.41
N THR A 93 5.86 9.89 -1.71
CA THR A 93 5.36 10.91 -2.64
C THR A 93 4.12 10.43 -3.40
N ARG A 94 3.36 11.33 -4.01
CA ARG A 94 2.25 11.01 -4.92
C ARG A 94 2.32 11.89 -6.15
N GLY A 95 2.07 11.28 -7.32
CA GLY A 95 2.22 11.96 -8.60
C GLY A 95 1.19 13.05 -8.90
N HIS A 96 0.08 13.09 -8.15
CA HIS A 96 -0.94 14.15 -8.27
C HIS A 96 -0.72 15.32 -7.31
N ASP A 97 0.28 15.25 -6.42
CA ASP A 97 0.57 16.32 -5.47
C ASP A 97 1.29 17.49 -6.14
N ARG A 98 0.95 18.70 -5.72
CA ARG A 98 1.72 19.89 -6.05
C ARG A 98 2.87 20.03 -5.05
N ALA A 99 4.05 19.60 -5.43
CA ALA A 99 5.24 19.60 -4.57
C ALA A 99 6.51 20.08 -5.31
N PRO A 100 6.59 21.37 -5.68
CA PRO A 100 7.71 21.90 -6.46
C PRO A 100 9.03 21.74 -5.69
N GLY A 101 10.06 21.15 -6.34
CA GLY A 101 11.39 20.95 -5.74
C GLY A 101 11.49 19.83 -4.72
N LEU A 102 10.41 19.07 -4.44
CA LEU A 102 10.43 17.99 -3.45
C LEU A 102 11.43 16.90 -3.83
N ARG A 103 11.42 16.45 -5.09
CA ARG A 103 12.34 15.40 -5.55
C ARG A 103 13.81 15.81 -5.37
N GLU A 104 14.13 17.02 -5.79
CA GLU A 104 15.47 17.60 -5.68
C GLU A 104 15.90 17.71 -4.21
N ALA A 105 15.00 18.16 -3.34
CA ALA A 105 15.26 18.27 -1.91
C ALA A 105 15.49 16.89 -1.26
N LEU A 106 14.71 15.88 -1.62
CA LEU A 106 14.88 14.50 -1.12
C LEU A 106 16.25 13.95 -1.52
N VAL A 107 16.61 14.04 -2.80
CA VAL A 107 17.91 13.56 -3.30
C VAL A 107 19.08 14.31 -2.64
N ALA A 108 18.97 15.63 -2.49
CA ALA A 108 19.99 16.45 -1.82
C ALA A 108 20.21 16.08 -0.34
N ASN A 109 19.17 15.53 0.32
CA ASN A 109 19.25 15.04 1.70
C ASN A 109 19.60 13.54 1.81
N GLY A 110 19.95 12.89 0.70
CA GLY A 110 20.43 11.52 0.67
C GLY A 110 19.32 10.45 0.62
N PHE A 111 18.11 10.84 0.25
CA PHE A 111 17.07 9.87 -0.10
C PHE A 111 17.31 9.34 -1.52
N GLU A 112 17.13 8.05 -1.69
CA GLU A 112 17.19 7.36 -2.98
C GLU A 112 15.76 6.97 -3.41
N PRO A 113 15.34 7.30 -4.66
CA PRO A 113 14.03 6.90 -5.16
C PRO A 113 14.00 5.41 -5.48
N ASP A 114 12.89 4.75 -5.10
CA ASP A 114 12.52 3.46 -5.64
C ASP A 114 11.82 3.58 -6.99
N GLU A 115 11.50 2.42 -7.58
CA GLU A 115 10.67 2.35 -8.77
C GLU A 115 9.28 2.93 -8.48
N PRO A 116 8.74 3.74 -9.40
CA PRO A 116 7.38 4.26 -9.27
C PRO A 116 6.35 3.14 -9.31
N GLU A 117 5.37 3.21 -8.43
CA GLU A 117 4.23 2.30 -8.39
C GLU A 117 2.94 3.02 -8.80
N SER A 118 1.98 2.25 -9.30
CA SER A 118 0.65 2.74 -9.65
C SER A 118 -0.29 2.60 -8.47
N ILE A 119 -0.93 3.70 -8.04
CA ILE A 119 -2.01 3.66 -7.06
C ILE A 119 -3.26 3.16 -7.78
N MET A 120 -3.64 1.91 -7.48
CA MET A 120 -4.77 1.21 -8.07
C MET A 120 -5.94 1.19 -7.10
N ILE A 121 -7.13 1.59 -7.56
CA ILE A 121 -8.34 1.60 -6.74
C ILE A 121 -9.50 1.06 -7.56
N GLY A 122 -10.36 0.30 -6.91
CA GLY A 122 -11.59 -0.19 -7.52
C GLY A 122 -12.59 -0.72 -6.49
N PRO A 123 -13.79 -1.09 -6.94
CA PRO A 123 -14.78 -1.69 -6.06
C PRO A 123 -14.40 -3.15 -5.76
N LEU A 124 -14.65 -3.59 -4.54
CA LEU A 124 -14.29 -4.94 -4.09
C LEU A 124 -15.03 -6.05 -4.84
N ASP A 125 -16.28 -5.81 -5.21
CA ASP A 125 -17.11 -6.78 -5.95
C ASP A 125 -16.50 -7.13 -7.33
N ALA A 126 -15.87 -6.17 -8.01
CA ALA A 126 -15.19 -6.42 -9.26
C ALA A 126 -14.09 -7.49 -9.15
N LEU A 127 -13.39 -7.55 -8.01
CA LEU A 127 -12.38 -8.58 -7.76
C LEU A 127 -12.97 -9.99 -7.57
N CYS A 128 -14.27 -10.08 -7.23
CA CYS A 128 -14.95 -11.34 -7.00
C CYS A 128 -15.47 -11.98 -8.29
N GLU A 129 -15.55 -11.19 -9.37
CA GLU A 129 -16.10 -11.66 -10.64
C GLU A 129 -15.13 -12.61 -11.38
N ASN A 130 -15.71 -13.65 -12.00
CA ASN A 130 -14.97 -14.58 -12.84
C ASN A 130 -13.64 -15.13 -12.26
N ALA A 131 -13.60 -15.35 -10.95
CA ALA A 131 -12.44 -15.83 -10.23
C ALA A 131 -12.67 -17.21 -9.58
N PRO A 132 -12.91 -18.28 -10.38
CA PRO A 132 -13.07 -19.61 -9.83
C PRO A 132 -11.78 -20.09 -9.18
N VAL A 133 -11.90 -20.90 -8.13
CA VAL A 133 -10.74 -21.56 -7.54
C VAL A 133 -10.29 -22.69 -8.48
N PRO A 134 -9.02 -22.69 -8.93
CA PRO A 134 -8.53 -23.76 -9.79
C PRO A 134 -8.60 -25.15 -9.13
N SER A 135 -8.77 -26.19 -9.92
CA SER A 135 -8.80 -27.58 -9.40
C SER A 135 -7.50 -27.90 -8.64
N GLY A 136 -7.64 -28.58 -7.50
CA GLY A 136 -6.51 -28.95 -6.64
C GLY A 136 -5.91 -27.81 -5.82
N VAL A 137 -6.53 -26.61 -5.85
CA VAL A 137 -6.10 -25.46 -5.05
C VAL A 137 -7.04 -25.25 -3.87
N THR A 138 -6.48 -25.09 -2.68
CA THR A 138 -7.18 -24.70 -1.47
C THR A 138 -6.79 -23.28 -1.07
N LEU A 139 -7.78 -22.43 -0.75
CA LEU A 139 -7.56 -21.07 -0.27
C LEU A 139 -7.89 -21.02 1.22
N ARG A 140 -7.00 -20.46 2.03
CA ARG A 140 -7.24 -20.33 3.47
C ARG A 140 -6.47 -19.17 4.09
N ARG A 141 -6.90 -18.78 5.29
CA ARG A 141 -6.14 -17.88 6.15
C ARG A 141 -5.08 -18.64 6.93
N VAL A 142 -3.98 -17.96 7.23
CA VAL A 142 -2.94 -18.44 8.14
C VAL A 142 -2.92 -17.56 9.38
N ALA A 143 -2.64 -18.15 10.54
CA ALA A 143 -2.72 -17.46 11.82
C ALA A 143 -1.63 -17.89 12.82
N SER A 144 -1.00 -19.05 12.63
CA SER A 144 0.09 -19.48 13.50
C SER A 144 1.42 -18.84 13.07
N GLU A 145 2.31 -18.56 14.02
CA GLU A 145 3.63 -18.00 13.75
C GLU A 145 4.39 -18.82 12.69
N GLY A 146 4.39 -20.15 12.81
CA GLY A 146 5.07 -21.01 11.85
C GLY A 146 4.54 -20.87 10.42
N GLU A 147 3.21 -20.75 10.25
CA GLU A 147 2.60 -20.53 8.93
C GLU A 147 2.91 -19.13 8.37
N VAL A 148 2.92 -18.10 9.22
CA VAL A 148 3.28 -16.74 8.81
C VAL A 148 4.72 -16.70 8.29
N ARG A 149 5.65 -17.32 8.99
CA ARG A 149 7.04 -17.42 8.57
C ARG A 149 7.19 -18.20 7.26
N ALA A 150 6.48 -19.30 7.11
CA ALA A 150 6.48 -20.10 5.89
C ALA A 150 5.89 -19.30 4.70
N MET A 151 4.78 -18.59 4.91
CA MET A 151 4.19 -17.70 3.90
C MET A 151 5.15 -16.58 3.50
N SER A 152 5.80 -15.90 4.47
CA SER A 152 6.75 -14.82 4.20
C SER A 152 7.91 -15.32 3.35
N ALA A 153 8.52 -16.44 3.74
CA ALA A 153 9.62 -17.05 2.99
C ALA A 153 9.21 -17.44 1.55
N MET A 154 8.00 -17.98 1.36
CA MET A 154 7.46 -18.31 0.04
C MET A 154 7.23 -17.04 -0.81
N VAL A 155 6.81 -15.93 -0.20
CA VAL A 155 6.62 -14.64 -0.89
C VAL A 155 7.98 -14.08 -1.31
N ASP A 156 8.99 -14.10 -0.45
CA ASP A 156 10.36 -13.66 -0.79
C ASP A 156 10.92 -14.50 -1.95
N GLU A 157 10.77 -15.84 -1.91
CA GLU A 157 11.14 -16.73 -3.00
C GLU A 157 10.42 -16.35 -4.31
N ALA A 158 9.12 -16.04 -4.24
CA ALA A 158 8.32 -15.69 -5.42
C ALA A 158 8.75 -14.37 -6.07
N PHE A 159 9.31 -13.43 -5.28
CA PHE A 159 9.92 -12.19 -5.77
C PHE A 159 11.39 -12.38 -6.20
N GLY A 160 12.02 -13.48 -5.84
CA GLY A 160 13.44 -13.73 -6.09
C GLY A 160 14.36 -13.08 -5.06
N ASP A 161 13.82 -12.72 -3.92
CA ASP A 161 14.53 -12.08 -2.81
C ASP A 161 15.11 -13.13 -1.85
N SER A 162 16.08 -12.71 -1.04
CA SER A 162 16.51 -13.48 0.11
C SER A 162 15.46 -13.37 1.23
N VAL A 163 15.28 -14.45 2.01
CA VAL A 163 14.32 -14.48 3.13
C VAL A 163 14.61 -13.36 4.13
N ASP A 164 13.64 -12.47 4.34
CA ASP A 164 13.71 -11.40 5.34
C ASP A 164 12.83 -11.71 6.56
N THR A 165 13.48 -12.18 7.64
CA THR A 165 12.78 -12.51 8.89
C THR A 165 12.12 -11.30 9.55
N ARG A 166 12.57 -10.07 9.29
CA ARG A 166 12.00 -8.83 9.86
C ARG A 166 10.57 -8.61 9.38
N ILE A 167 10.27 -8.93 8.11
CA ILE A 167 8.90 -8.86 7.58
C ILE A 167 8.03 -9.89 8.29
N ALA A 168 8.49 -11.13 8.43
CA ALA A 168 7.76 -12.18 9.15
C ALA A 168 7.51 -11.78 10.61
N ASP A 169 8.51 -11.26 11.33
CA ASP A 169 8.38 -10.79 12.72
C ASP A 169 7.33 -9.69 12.84
N ALA A 170 7.33 -8.71 11.92
CA ALA A 170 6.34 -7.64 11.90
C ALA A 170 4.91 -8.16 11.65
N LEU A 171 4.74 -9.16 10.77
CA LEU A 171 3.44 -9.77 10.49
C LEU A 171 2.93 -10.58 11.68
N VAL A 172 3.79 -11.35 12.35
CA VAL A 172 3.44 -12.07 13.58
C VAL A 172 2.96 -11.09 14.65
N ALA A 173 3.75 -10.05 14.94
CA ALA A 173 3.38 -9.04 15.92
C ALA A 173 2.05 -8.31 15.59
N ARG A 174 1.73 -8.13 14.31
CA ARG A 174 0.45 -7.56 13.89
C ARG A 174 -0.73 -8.51 14.11
N LEU A 175 -0.56 -9.80 13.81
CA LEU A 175 -1.59 -10.81 14.09
C LEU A 175 -1.88 -10.91 15.59
N GLU A 176 -0.85 -10.89 16.44
CA GLU A 176 -1.01 -10.90 17.90
C GLU A 176 -1.78 -9.69 18.42
N ARG A 177 -1.61 -8.51 17.82
CA ARG A 177 -2.37 -7.31 18.18
C ARG A 177 -3.83 -7.36 17.73
N GLY A 178 -4.18 -8.22 16.78
CA GLY A 178 -5.55 -8.33 16.27
C GLY A 178 -6.05 -7.05 15.58
N ASP A 179 -5.20 -6.40 14.77
CA ASP A 179 -5.53 -5.14 14.07
C ASP A 179 -6.45 -5.32 12.85
N GLY A 180 -6.98 -6.52 12.65
CA GLY A 180 -7.86 -6.86 11.54
C GLY A 180 -7.15 -7.28 10.25
N MET A 181 -5.80 -7.30 10.24
CA MET A 181 -5.04 -7.84 9.13
C MET A 181 -5.31 -9.34 8.95
N GLU A 182 -5.47 -9.77 7.71
CA GLU A 182 -5.59 -11.18 7.36
C GLU A 182 -4.45 -11.59 6.42
N LEU A 183 -3.88 -12.76 6.68
CA LEU A 183 -2.89 -13.39 5.82
C LEU A 183 -3.54 -14.58 5.11
N TRP A 184 -3.44 -14.58 3.79
CA TRP A 184 -4.10 -15.56 2.93
C TRP A 184 -3.08 -16.33 2.10
N VAL A 185 -3.30 -17.63 1.96
CA VAL A 185 -2.49 -18.51 1.10
C VAL A 185 -3.36 -19.34 0.19
N ALA A 186 -2.79 -19.69 -0.96
CA ALA A 186 -3.27 -20.78 -1.79
C ALA A 186 -2.29 -21.94 -1.68
N GLU A 187 -2.83 -23.13 -1.50
CA GLU A 187 -2.08 -24.36 -1.38
C GLU A 187 -2.45 -25.33 -2.51
N THR A 188 -1.47 -26.08 -2.97
CA THR A 188 -1.64 -27.24 -3.83
C THR A 188 -0.70 -28.35 -3.35
N ASP A 189 -1.19 -29.58 -3.28
CA ASP A 189 -0.44 -30.75 -2.78
C ASP A 189 0.22 -30.53 -1.40
N GLY A 190 -0.43 -29.74 -0.54
CA GLY A 190 0.04 -29.42 0.81
C GLY A 190 1.13 -28.34 0.88
N ALA A 191 1.52 -27.74 -0.23
CA ALA A 191 2.51 -26.66 -0.28
C ALA A 191 1.85 -25.29 -0.54
N MET A 192 2.30 -24.27 0.17
CA MET A 192 1.93 -22.87 -0.11
C MET A 192 2.57 -22.42 -1.43
N VAL A 193 1.76 -21.98 -2.39
CA VAL A 193 2.22 -21.60 -3.73
C VAL A 193 1.89 -20.17 -4.11
N CYS A 194 0.99 -19.54 -3.35
CA CYS A 194 0.63 -18.12 -3.51
C CYS A 194 0.25 -17.57 -2.14
N GLY A 195 0.58 -16.33 -1.90
CA GLY A 195 0.25 -15.64 -0.65
C GLY A 195 -0.09 -14.18 -0.89
N GLY A 196 -0.67 -13.54 0.14
CA GLY A 196 -0.95 -12.11 0.14
C GLY A 196 -1.68 -11.67 1.38
N ARG A 197 -1.62 -10.37 1.67
CA ARG A 197 -2.23 -9.74 2.84
C ARG A 197 -3.51 -9.02 2.46
N LEU A 198 -4.45 -8.96 3.39
CA LEU A 198 -5.64 -8.12 3.37
C LEU A 198 -5.57 -7.22 4.61
N GLU A 199 -5.66 -5.92 4.42
CA GLU A 199 -5.52 -4.95 5.49
C GLU A 199 -6.70 -3.97 5.49
N PRO A 200 -7.77 -4.27 6.25
CA PRO A 200 -8.88 -3.33 6.40
C PRO A 200 -8.39 -2.02 7.05
N VAL A 201 -8.78 -0.89 6.46
CA VAL A 201 -8.44 0.42 7.01
C VAL A 201 -9.57 0.88 7.92
N PRO A 202 -9.34 0.98 9.25
CA PRO A 202 -10.40 1.33 10.20
C PRO A 202 -11.04 2.68 9.90
N GLY A 203 -12.37 2.77 10.05
CA GLY A 203 -13.14 4.01 9.86
C GLY A 203 -13.26 4.49 8.41
N THR A 204 -12.87 3.65 7.44
CA THR A 204 -12.94 3.97 6.01
C THR A 204 -13.68 2.90 5.21
N ASP A 205 -14.04 3.21 3.96
CA ASP A 205 -14.57 2.22 3.01
C ASP A 205 -13.48 1.29 2.46
N PHE A 206 -12.21 1.52 2.77
CA PHE A 206 -11.07 0.90 2.11
C PHE A 206 -10.53 -0.34 2.80
N VAL A 207 -9.95 -1.19 1.96
CA VAL A 207 -9.03 -2.27 2.35
C VAL A 207 -7.81 -2.23 1.43
N GLY A 208 -6.62 -2.44 2.00
CA GLY A 208 -5.39 -2.64 1.24
C GLY A 208 -5.16 -4.12 0.89
N ILE A 209 -4.62 -4.39 -0.29
CA ILE A 209 -4.11 -5.71 -0.66
C ILE A 209 -2.62 -5.59 -0.97
N TRP A 210 -1.79 -6.35 -0.23
CA TRP A 210 -0.34 -6.20 -0.23
C TRP A 210 0.39 -7.53 -0.35
N GLY A 211 1.65 -7.49 -0.80
CA GLY A 211 2.56 -8.63 -0.80
C GLY A 211 1.99 -9.84 -1.54
N GLY A 212 1.20 -9.60 -2.57
CA GLY A 212 0.59 -10.67 -3.36
C GLY A 212 1.59 -11.29 -4.33
N ALA A 213 1.98 -12.54 -4.10
CA ALA A 213 2.95 -13.23 -4.94
C ALA A 213 2.54 -14.69 -5.20
N THR A 214 2.97 -15.21 -6.34
CA THR A 214 2.79 -16.61 -6.74
C THR A 214 4.14 -17.16 -7.19
N LEU A 215 4.51 -18.32 -6.68
CA LEU A 215 5.73 -19.02 -7.12
C LEU A 215 5.77 -19.17 -8.65
N PRO A 216 6.91 -18.97 -9.30
CA PRO A 216 7.03 -18.96 -10.77
C PRO A 216 6.38 -20.18 -11.45
N ALA A 217 6.59 -21.38 -10.90
CA ALA A 217 6.04 -22.63 -11.44
C ALA A 217 4.49 -22.70 -11.43
N TYR A 218 3.83 -21.83 -10.66
CA TYR A 218 2.36 -21.82 -10.48
C TYR A 218 1.69 -20.59 -11.12
N ARG A 219 2.45 -19.70 -11.75
CA ARG A 219 1.92 -18.53 -12.45
C ARG A 219 1.08 -18.92 -13.66
N GLY A 220 0.20 -18.01 -14.09
CA GLY A 220 -0.66 -18.21 -15.27
C GLY A 220 -1.84 -19.19 -15.06
N ARG A 221 -2.01 -19.77 -13.86
CA ARG A 221 -3.05 -20.77 -13.55
C ARG A 221 -4.29 -20.19 -12.89
N GLY A 222 -4.41 -18.86 -12.75
CA GLY A 222 -5.56 -18.20 -12.09
C GLY A 222 -5.52 -18.22 -10.57
N ILE A 223 -4.48 -18.78 -9.93
CA ILE A 223 -4.36 -18.92 -8.47
C ILE A 223 -4.35 -17.55 -7.78
N TYR A 224 -3.52 -16.61 -8.27
CA TYR A 224 -3.47 -15.24 -7.72
C TYR A 224 -4.84 -14.56 -7.78
N ARG A 225 -5.55 -14.69 -8.90
CA ARG A 225 -6.89 -14.09 -9.07
C ARG A 225 -7.88 -14.69 -8.08
N ALA A 226 -7.89 -16.02 -7.92
CA ALA A 226 -8.75 -16.70 -6.96
C ALA A 226 -8.46 -16.28 -5.51
N LEU A 227 -7.17 -16.16 -5.12
CA LEU A 227 -6.75 -15.69 -3.81
C LEU A 227 -7.16 -14.22 -3.59
N THR A 228 -7.02 -13.36 -4.59
CA THR A 228 -7.43 -11.96 -4.52
C THR A 228 -8.95 -11.86 -4.35
N ALA A 229 -9.73 -12.67 -5.05
CA ALA A 229 -11.18 -12.73 -4.88
C ALA A 229 -11.60 -13.23 -3.49
N ALA A 230 -10.89 -14.19 -2.91
CA ALA A 230 -11.17 -14.66 -1.56
C ALA A 230 -10.94 -13.54 -0.52
N ARG A 231 -9.83 -12.80 -0.66
CA ARG A 231 -9.57 -11.61 0.17
C ARG A 231 -10.64 -10.53 0.00
N ALA A 232 -11.07 -10.28 -1.24
CA ALA A 232 -12.12 -9.29 -1.52
C ALA A 232 -13.47 -9.68 -0.89
N ARG A 233 -13.84 -10.96 -0.92
CA ARG A 233 -15.06 -11.47 -0.23
C ARG A 233 -14.99 -11.24 1.27
N SER A 234 -13.84 -11.58 1.89
CA SER A 234 -13.63 -11.33 3.32
C SER A 234 -13.76 -9.84 3.67
N ALA A 235 -13.27 -8.96 2.81
CA ALA A 235 -13.41 -7.51 3.00
C ALA A 235 -14.86 -7.02 2.85
N LEU A 236 -15.62 -7.57 1.89
CA LEU A 236 -17.05 -7.29 1.73
C LEU A 236 -17.85 -7.73 2.96
N ASP A 237 -17.53 -8.90 3.53
CA ASP A 237 -18.17 -9.40 4.77
C ASP A 237 -17.84 -8.49 5.98
N ALA A 238 -16.78 -7.69 5.91
CA ALA A 238 -16.41 -6.67 6.89
C ALA A 238 -16.89 -5.25 6.51
N ASP A 239 -17.93 -5.13 5.67
CA ASP A 239 -18.56 -3.88 5.21
C ASP A 239 -17.61 -2.92 4.48
N LYS A 240 -16.48 -3.40 3.93
CA LYS A 240 -15.60 -2.61 3.07
C LYS A 240 -16.17 -2.57 1.65
N LYS A 241 -15.86 -1.49 0.91
CA LYS A 241 -16.40 -1.26 -0.44
C LYS A 241 -15.31 -1.11 -1.50
N LEU A 242 -14.18 -0.54 -1.11
CA LEU A 242 -13.10 -0.17 -2.01
C LEU A 242 -11.82 -0.92 -1.65
N VAL A 243 -11.12 -1.35 -2.67
CA VAL A 243 -9.76 -1.89 -2.54
C VAL A 243 -8.76 -0.89 -3.08
N HIS A 244 -7.59 -0.79 -2.42
CA HIS A 244 -6.44 -0.08 -2.96
C HIS A 244 -5.18 -0.93 -2.89
N SER A 245 -4.24 -0.62 -3.78
CA SER A 245 -2.91 -1.23 -3.83
C SER A 245 -1.96 -0.29 -4.54
N ASP A 246 -0.74 -0.18 -4.03
CA ASP A 246 0.37 0.38 -4.79
C ASP A 246 0.99 -0.79 -5.57
N SER A 247 0.99 -0.68 -6.88
CA SER A 247 1.25 -1.81 -7.78
C SER A 247 2.42 -1.52 -8.70
N THR A 248 3.32 -2.49 -8.79
CA THR A 248 4.38 -2.50 -9.81
C THR A 248 3.79 -2.63 -11.21
N GLU A 249 4.59 -2.37 -12.24
CA GLU A 249 4.19 -2.53 -13.64
C GLU A 249 3.83 -3.98 -14.01
N ASP A 250 4.32 -4.98 -13.26
CA ASP A 250 3.99 -6.39 -13.46
C ASP A 250 2.58 -6.73 -12.91
N SER A 251 2.20 -6.15 -11.77
CA SER A 251 0.92 -6.44 -11.12
C SER A 251 -0.22 -5.55 -11.62
N ARG A 252 0.06 -4.32 -12.05
CA ARG A 252 -0.94 -3.37 -12.55
C ARG A 252 -1.86 -3.96 -13.64
N PRO A 253 -1.37 -4.60 -14.71
CA PRO A 253 -2.25 -5.15 -15.76
C PRO A 253 -3.19 -6.23 -15.25
N ILE A 254 -2.82 -6.94 -14.18
CA ILE A 254 -3.67 -7.97 -13.55
C ILE A 254 -4.83 -7.29 -12.83
N LEU A 255 -4.55 -6.22 -12.07
CA LEU A 255 -5.54 -5.46 -11.34
C LEU A 255 -6.48 -4.68 -12.26
N GLU A 256 -5.96 -4.11 -13.36
CA GLU A 256 -6.78 -3.44 -14.39
C GLU A 256 -7.80 -4.41 -15.01
N ARG A 257 -7.38 -5.64 -15.35
CA ARG A 257 -8.29 -6.69 -15.85
C ARG A 257 -9.33 -7.14 -14.83
N SER A 258 -9.07 -6.86 -13.55
CA SER A 258 -10.00 -7.16 -12.45
C SER A 258 -10.85 -5.94 -12.06
N GLY A 259 -10.88 -4.89 -12.88
CA GLY A 259 -11.76 -3.73 -12.69
C GLY A 259 -11.17 -2.59 -11.84
N LEU A 260 -9.93 -2.68 -11.38
CA LEU A 260 -9.27 -1.55 -10.72
C LEU A 260 -8.78 -0.54 -11.77
N VAL A 261 -8.77 0.72 -11.39
CA VAL A 261 -8.25 1.79 -12.23
C VAL A 261 -7.04 2.45 -11.56
N LYS A 262 -6.06 2.83 -12.37
CA LYS A 262 -4.95 3.67 -11.93
C LYS A 262 -5.48 5.08 -11.69
N VAL A 263 -5.36 5.56 -10.46
CA VAL A 263 -5.80 6.90 -10.08
C VAL A 263 -4.64 7.89 -9.96
N SER A 264 -3.44 7.39 -9.63
CA SER A 264 -2.22 8.18 -9.51
C SER A 264 -0.99 7.26 -9.53
N THR A 265 0.16 7.82 -9.17
CA THR A 265 1.40 7.10 -8.88
C THR A 265 1.90 7.43 -7.49
N THR A 266 2.72 6.56 -6.93
CA THR A 266 3.54 6.84 -5.76
C THR A 266 4.99 6.46 -6.08
N THR A 267 5.94 7.18 -5.50
CA THR A 267 7.35 6.83 -5.54
C THR A 267 7.86 6.91 -4.12
N PRO A 268 8.23 5.77 -3.50
CA PRO A 268 8.94 5.78 -2.24
C PRO A 268 10.34 6.38 -2.43
N PHE A 269 10.76 7.20 -1.49
CA PHE A 269 12.13 7.67 -1.37
C PHE A 269 12.71 7.17 -0.06
N ASN A 270 13.80 6.42 -0.11
CA ASN A 270 14.37 5.75 1.04
C ASN A 270 15.68 6.40 1.47
N TRP A 271 15.78 6.67 2.76
CA TRP A 271 17.03 7.06 3.42
C TRP A 271 17.43 5.96 4.41
N THR A 272 18.70 5.59 4.42
CA THR A 272 19.26 4.60 5.34
C THR A 272 20.38 5.23 6.14
N ARG A 273 20.39 5.01 7.45
CA ARG A 273 21.48 5.45 8.34
C ARG A 273 22.75 4.67 7.98
N ARG A 274 23.80 5.42 7.71
CA ARG A 274 25.15 4.88 7.46
C ARG A 274 25.96 4.80 8.72
#